data_2bb83249cfdda00dca2389e4742ad1ec
#
_entry.id   2bb83249cfdda00dca2389e4742ad1ec
#
_cell.length_a   1.000
_cell.length_b   1.000
_cell.length_c   1.000
_cell.angle_alpha   90.00
_cell.angle_beta   90.00
_cell.angle_gamma   90.00
#
_symmetry.space_group_name_H-M   'P 1'
#
loop_
_entity.id
_entity.type
_entity.pdbx_description
1 polymer ?
#
loop_
_entity_poly.entity_id
_entity_poly.type
_entity_poly.pdbx_seq_one_letter_code
_entity_poly.pdbx_strand_id
1 'polypeptide(L)'
;FGEGLSVLNDKIYQLTWREGRGLVYDVNSLEQIETFNYGQSKEGWGLCNDGKKLYKSDGSEFLWFLNPITLAEEGSVQAYTNKGKLTNLNELEWVDGKIYANRYQKNGVAIINPNNGAIEAVIDFKALKTKVTKHQGLDVLNGMAYNPQTKTLFVTGKRWDKLFEVRIIEN
;
A
#
# COMPACT_ATOMS: atom_id res chain seq x y z
N PHE A 1 0.49 2.43 16.66
CA PHE A 1 1.57 2.58 15.65
C PHE A 1 0.94 3.00 14.32
N GLY A 2 1.42 4.12 13.72
CA GLY A 2 0.96 4.62 12.43
C GLY A 2 1.48 3.74 11.30
N GLU A 3 0.62 3.44 10.34
CA GLU A 3 0.88 2.59 9.17
C GLU A 3 0.49 3.31 7.88
N GLY A 4 -0.03 2.62 6.88
CA GLY A 4 -0.36 3.14 5.56
C GLY A 4 -1.06 4.49 5.56
N LEU A 5 -0.67 5.35 4.64
CA LEU A 5 -1.17 6.72 4.49
C LEU A 5 -1.54 6.96 3.04
N SER A 6 -2.67 7.63 2.82
CA SER A 6 -3.13 8.02 1.48
C SER A 6 -3.81 9.38 1.51
N VAL A 7 -3.62 10.17 0.46
CA VAL A 7 -4.26 11.49 0.31
C VAL A 7 -5.36 11.40 -0.73
N LEU A 8 -6.57 11.83 -0.35
CA LEU A 8 -7.72 11.85 -1.24
C LEU A 8 -8.70 12.96 -0.81
N ASN A 9 -9.17 13.80 -1.76
CA ASN A 9 -10.15 14.86 -1.53
C ASN A 9 -9.79 15.80 -0.37
N ASP A 10 -8.58 16.36 -0.39
CA ASP A 10 -8.05 17.27 0.63
C ASP A 10 -7.97 16.69 2.06
N LYS A 11 -8.03 15.37 2.17
CA LYS A 11 -7.89 14.64 3.42
C LYS A 11 -6.71 13.67 3.36
N ILE A 12 -6.04 13.51 4.49
CA ILE A 12 -5.03 12.48 4.72
C ILE A 12 -5.68 11.37 5.55
N TYR A 13 -5.69 10.16 5.03
CA TYR A 13 -6.14 8.96 5.73
C TYR A 13 -4.92 8.19 6.22
N GLN A 14 -4.85 7.87 7.49
CA GLN A 14 -3.77 7.12 8.10
C GLN A 14 -4.32 5.91 8.84
N LEU A 15 -3.75 4.75 8.57
CA LEU A 15 -4.07 3.54 9.31
C LEU A 15 -3.26 3.45 10.60
N THR A 16 -3.79 2.73 11.57
CA THR A 16 -3.05 2.24 12.74
C THR A 16 -2.91 0.72 12.64
N TRP A 17 -1.84 0.17 13.20
CA TRP A 17 -1.55 -1.26 13.08
C TRP A 17 -2.62 -2.12 13.74
N ARG A 18 -2.70 -2.11 15.08
CA ARG A 18 -3.52 -3.04 15.88
C ARG A 18 -4.62 -2.36 16.68
N GLU A 19 -4.73 -1.07 16.60
CA GLU A 19 -5.74 -0.29 17.34
C GLU A 19 -7.14 -0.41 16.74
N GLY A 20 -7.28 -1.10 15.59
CA GLY A 20 -8.56 -1.33 14.93
C GLY A 20 -9.22 -0.06 14.38
N ARG A 21 -8.46 1.01 14.19
CA ARG A 21 -8.96 2.32 13.75
C ARG A 21 -8.00 3.03 12.82
N GLY A 22 -8.54 3.95 12.05
CA GLY A 22 -7.79 4.91 11.26
C GLY A 22 -8.07 6.34 11.70
N LEU A 23 -7.21 7.26 11.26
CA LEU A 23 -7.24 8.68 11.56
C LEU A 23 -7.38 9.45 10.25
N VAL A 24 -8.13 10.55 10.28
CA VAL A 24 -8.29 11.45 9.13
C VAL A 24 -7.83 12.84 9.52
N TYR A 25 -7.01 13.44 8.67
CA TYR A 25 -6.49 14.79 8.86
C TYR A 25 -6.88 15.67 7.67
N ASP A 26 -7.03 16.96 7.91
CA ASP A 26 -7.07 17.98 6.87
C ASP A 26 -5.67 18.13 6.24
N VAL A 27 -5.57 18.14 4.92
CA VAL A 27 -4.28 18.17 4.20
C VAL A 27 -3.55 19.51 4.37
N ASN A 28 -4.26 20.60 4.60
CA ASN A 28 -3.68 21.94 4.71
C ASN A 28 -3.22 22.28 6.13
N SER A 29 -4.10 22.03 7.12
CA SER A 29 -3.81 22.32 8.53
C SER A 29 -3.04 21.21 9.22
N LEU A 30 -3.09 19.98 8.70
CA LEU A 30 -2.59 18.75 9.33
C LEU A 30 -3.27 18.44 10.68
N GLU A 31 -4.40 19.08 10.95
CA GLU A 31 -5.20 18.79 12.15
C GLU A 31 -6.01 17.51 11.95
N GLN A 32 -6.08 16.69 12.99
CA GLN A 32 -6.94 15.53 12.99
C GLN A 32 -8.40 15.97 13.05
N ILE A 33 -9.19 15.61 12.04
CA ILE A 33 -10.59 16.02 11.92
C ILE A 33 -11.57 14.87 12.19
N GLU A 34 -11.13 13.61 12.04
CA GLU A 34 -12.01 12.46 12.20
C GLU A 34 -11.25 11.18 12.56
N THR A 35 -11.97 10.18 13.05
CA THR A 35 -11.48 8.81 13.24
C THR A 35 -12.50 7.81 12.71
N PHE A 36 -12.06 6.64 12.29
CA PHE A 36 -12.94 5.56 11.86
C PHE A 36 -12.47 4.22 12.41
N ASN A 37 -13.42 3.33 12.65
CA ASN A 37 -13.12 1.96 13.07
C ASN A 37 -13.05 1.04 11.85
N TYR A 38 -12.16 0.05 11.92
CA TYR A 38 -12.15 -1.01 10.92
C TYR A 38 -13.40 -1.89 11.07
N GLY A 39 -13.86 -2.44 9.95
CA GLY A 39 -15.01 -3.32 9.92
C GLY A 39 -14.61 -4.79 10.13
N GLN A 40 -14.44 -5.50 9.04
CA GLN A 40 -14.04 -6.92 9.08
C GLN A 40 -12.52 -7.12 9.15
N SER A 41 -11.75 -6.18 8.60
CA SER A 41 -10.30 -6.20 8.73
C SER A 41 -9.87 -5.93 10.17
N LYS A 42 -8.81 -6.59 10.64
CA LYS A 42 -8.36 -6.50 12.04
C LYS A 42 -7.21 -5.54 12.24
N GLU A 43 -6.36 -5.43 11.26
CA GLU A 43 -5.15 -4.60 11.29
C GLU A 43 -5.16 -3.60 10.12
N GLY A 44 -4.36 -2.55 10.20
CA GLY A 44 -4.09 -1.62 9.11
C GLY A 44 -2.62 -1.70 8.73
N TRP A 45 -2.33 -1.98 7.45
CA TRP A 45 -0.96 -2.08 6.96
C TRP A 45 -0.70 -1.06 5.86
N GLY A 46 -1.10 -1.30 4.61
CA GLY A 46 -0.94 -0.39 3.49
C GLY A 46 -2.26 0.28 3.09
N LEU A 47 -2.17 1.44 2.46
CA LEU A 47 -3.32 2.22 2.01
C LEU A 47 -3.02 2.95 0.72
N CYS A 48 -3.82 2.76 -0.32
CA CYS A 48 -3.81 3.56 -1.54
C CYS A 48 -5.22 3.96 -1.96
N ASN A 49 -5.38 4.76 -3.02
CA ASN A 49 -6.67 5.14 -3.55
C ASN A 49 -6.67 5.23 -5.09
N ASP A 50 -7.85 5.07 -5.70
CA ASP A 50 -8.09 5.20 -7.13
C ASP A 50 -8.72 6.55 -7.53
N GLY A 51 -8.74 7.51 -6.61
CA GLY A 51 -9.42 8.80 -6.73
C GLY A 51 -10.90 8.76 -6.33
N LYS A 52 -11.46 7.59 -6.00
CA LYS A 52 -12.88 7.41 -5.62
C LYS A 52 -13.05 6.66 -4.31
N LYS A 53 -12.26 5.63 -4.09
CA LYS A 53 -12.27 4.80 -2.88
C LYS A 53 -10.85 4.48 -2.43
N LEU A 54 -10.72 4.09 -1.19
CA LEU A 54 -9.48 3.65 -0.61
C LEU A 54 -9.39 2.12 -0.65
N TYR A 55 -8.16 1.62 -0.79
CA TYR A 55 -7.82 0.19 -0.71
C TYR A 55 -6.87 -0.01 0.44
N LYS A 56 -7.22 -0.90 1.34
CA LYS A 56 -6.49 -1.18 2.58
C LYS A 56 -6.02 -2.63 2.61
N SER A 57 -4.79 -2.87 3.00
CA SER A 57 -4.28 -4.19 3.37
C SER A 57 -4.25 -4.37 4.89
N ASP A 58 -4.27 -5.63 5.35
CA ASP A 58 -4.21 -6.01 6.75
C ASP A 58 -3.30 -7.22 7.01
N GLY A 59 -2.43 -7.54 6.03
CA GLY A 59 -1.54 -8.70 6.08
C GLY A 59 -2.18 -10.02 5.66
N SER A 60 -3.50 -10.07 5.50
CA SER A 60 -4.20 -11.21 4.90
C SER A 60 -4.04 -11.27 3.39
N GLU A 61 -4.79 -12.13 2.74
CA GLU A 61 -4.96 -12.17 1.29
C GLU A 61 -5.98 -11.15 0.76
N PHE A 62 -6.68 -10.42 1.63
CA PHE A 62 -7.71 -9.47 1.23
C PHE A 62 -7.18 -8.05 1.07
N LEU A 63 -7.69 -7.35 0.05
CA LEU A 63 -7.64 -5.92 -0.09
C LEU A 63 -9.04 -5.38 0.18
N TRP A 64 -9.19 -4.64 1.26
CA TRP A 64 -10.45 -4.09 1.76
C TRP A 64 -10.77 -2.78 1.07
N PHE A 65 -12.02 -2.57 0.68
CA PHE A 65 -12.51 -1.33 0.09
C PHE A 65 -13.06 -0.44 1.19
N LEU A 66 -12.55 0.77 1.29
CA LEU A 66 -12.99 1.76 2.26
C LEU A 66 -13.60 2.95 1.53
N ASN A 67 -14.81 3.30 1.90
CA ASN A 67 -15.50 4.48 1.37
C ASN A 67 -14.91 5.75 2.01
N PRO A 68 -14.42 6.74 1.24
CA PRO A 68 -13.77 7.93 1.81
C PRO A 68 -14.75 8.91 2.47
N ILE A 69 -16.06 8.76 2.25
CA ILE A 69 -17.10 9.63 2.83
C ILE A 69 -17.66 9.03 4.12
N THR A 70 -18.10 7.77 4.05
CA THR A 70 -18.71 7.09 5.21
C THR A 70 -17.68 6.44 6.12
N LEU A 71 -16.45 6.29 5.65
CA LEU A 71 -15.31 5.62 6.31
C LEU A 71 -15.58 4.13 6.62
N ALA A 72 -16.60 3.56 6.01
CA ALA A 72 -16.98 2.16 6.18
C ALA A 72 -16.22 1.25 5.23
N GLU A 73 -15.88 0.04 5.68
CA GLU A 73 -15.46 -1.05 4.80
C GLU A 73 -16.68 -1.58 4.04
N GLU A 74 -16.67 -1.47 2.70
CA GLU A 74 -17.80 -1.85 1.83
C GLU A 74 -17.61 -3.20 1.14
N GLY A 75 -16.49 -3.86 1.38
CA GLY A 75 -16.18 -5.15 0.79
C GLY A 75 -14.68 -5.37 0.63
N SER A 76 -14.33 -6.41 -0.09
CA SER A 76 -12.92 -6.76 -0.34
C SER A 76 -12.77 -7.56 -1.63
N VAL A 77 -11.53 -7.64 -2.09
CA VAL A 77 -11.12 -8.58 -3.14
C VAL A 77 -9.98 -9.46 -2.62
N GLN A 78 -10.04 -10.76 -2.93
CA GLN A 78 -9.01 -11.72 -2.54
C GLN A 78 -7.89 -11.75 -3.57
N ALA A 79 -6.66 -11.49 -3.17
CA ALA A 79 -5.48 -11.58 -4.02
C ALA A 79 -5.05 -13.04 -4.22
N TYR A 80 -4.90 -13.46 -5.48
CA TYR A 80 -4.57 -14.84 -5.81
C TYR A 80 -3.73 -14.97 -7.08
N THR A 81 -3.03 -16.10 -7.16
CA THR A 81 -2.36 -16.62 -8.36
C THR A 81 -2.97 -17.96 -8.77
N ASN A 82 -2.52 -18.53 -9.88
CA ASN A 82 -2.85 -19.91 -10.25
C ASN A 82 -2.40 -20.98 -9.24
N LYS A 83 -1.55 -20.61 -8.26
CA LYS A 83 -1.07 -21.50 -7.17
C LYS A 83 -1.83 -21.31 -5.86
N GLY A 84 -2.76 -20.36 -5.81
CA GLY A 84 -3.56 -20.06 -4.63
C GLY A 84 -3.48 -18.59 -4.18
N LYS A 85 -4.01 -18.32 -3.01
CA LYS A 85 -4.08 -17.00 -2.40
C LYS A 85 -2.70 -16.44 -2.02
N LEU A 86 -2.54 -15.11 -2.11
CA LEU A 86 -1.34 -14.41 -1.71
C LEU A 86 -1.58 -13.64 -0.42
N THR A 87 -0.89 -14.01 0.64
CA THR A 87 -0.94 -13.35 1.96
C THR A 87 0.25 -12.40 2.18
N ASN A 88 0.22 -11.69 3.30
CA ASN A 88 1.23 -10.71 3.71
C ASN A 88 1.33 -9.52 2.75
N LEU A 89 0.21 -9.12 2.16
CA LEU A 89 0.12 -7.86 1.43
C LEU A 89 0.30 -6.72 2.41
N ASN A 90 1.21 -5.78 2.11
CA ASN A 90 1.56 -4.68 3.00
C ASN A 90 1.38 -3.35 2.28
N GLU A 91 2.44 -2.62 2.06
CA GLU A 91 2.41 -1.33 1.39
C GLU A 91 1.70 -1.40 0.04
N LEU A 92 0.82 -0.46 -0.23
CA LEU A 92 -0.01 -0.40 -1.42
C LEU A 92 0.20 0.91 -2.16
N GLU A 93 0.22 0.83 -3.50
CA GLU A 93 0.21 2.01 -4.37
C GLU A 93 -0.71 1.79 -5.57
N TRP A 94 -1.43 2.84 -5.96
CA TRP A 94 -2.28 2.84 -7.16
C TRP A 94 -1.48 3.30 -8.38
N VAL A 95 -1.32 2.43 -9.36
CA VAL A 95 -0.53 2.68 -10.57
C VAL A 95 -1.35 2.33 -11.80
N ASP A 96 -1.76 3.33 -12.57
CA ASP A 96 -2.43 3.19 -13.88
C ASP A 96 -3.54 2.11 -13.90
N GLY A 97 -4.44 2.12 -12.90
CA GLY A 97 -5.57 1.20 -12.83
C GLY A 97 -5.28 -0.14 -12.15
N LYS A 98 -4.11 -0.31 -11.57
CA LYS A 98 -3.69 -1.51 -10.84
C LYS A 98 -3.25 -1.16 -9.41
N ILE A 99 -3.34 -2.14 -8.51
CA ILE A 99 -2.77 -2.03 -7.17
C ILE A 99 -1.42 -2.73 -7.17
N TYR A 100 -0.38 -1.97 -6.83
CA TYR A 100 0.95 -2.49 -6.56
C TYR A 100 1.04 -2.76 -5.06
N ALA A 101 1.27 -4.01 -4.69
CA ALA A 101 1.32 -4.42 -3.29
C ALA A 101 2.65 -5.10 -2.97
N ASN A 102 3.42 -4.55 -2.05
CA ASN A 102 4.59 -5.28 -1.61
C ASN A 102 4.19 -6.45 -0.70
N ARG A 103 4.88 -7.57 -0.85
CA ARG A 103 4.71 -8.69 0.07
C ARG A 103 5.69 -8.54 1.22
N TYR A 104 5.18 -8.47 2.45
CA TYR A 104 5.99 -8.27 3.66
C TYR A 104 7.11 -9.31 3.76
N GLN A 105 8.31 -8.85 4.14
CA GLN A 105 9.55 -9.63 4.22
C GLN A 105 10.05 -10.22 2.89
N LYS A 106 9.50 -9.79 1.76
CA LYS A 106 9.97 -10.15 0.41
C LYS A 106 10.41 -8.90 -0.33
N ASN A 107 11.24 -9.09 -1.38
CA ASN A 107 11.65 -8.00 -2.26
C ASN A 107 10.72 -7.86 -3.48
N GLY A 108 9.59 -8.55 -3.45
CA GLY A 108 8.63 -8.58 -4.55
C GLY A 108 7.45 -7.66 -4.32
N VAL A 109 6.99 -7.05 -5.40
CA VAL A 109 5.76 -6.28 -5.48
C VAL A 109 4.83 -6.98 -6.46
N ALA A 110 3.64 -7.34 -6.00
CA ALA A 110 2.59 -7.93 -6.83
C ALA A 110 1.78 -6.82 -7.53
N ILE A 111 1.52 -6.99 -8.82
CA ILE A 111 0.59 -6.16 -9.60
C ILE A 111 -0.76 -6.87 -9.60
N ILE A 112 -1.75 -6.25 -8.96
CA ILE A 112 -3.05 -6.85 -8.67
C ILE A 112 -4.14 -6.13 -9.44
N ASN A 113 -5.01 -6.89 -10.08
CA ASN A 113 -6.23 -6.37 -10.67
C ASN A 113 -7.25 -6.02 -9.57
N PRO A 114 -7.65 -4.75 -9.41
CA PRO A 114 -8.51 -4.33 -8.31
C PRO A 114 -9.95 -4.89 -8.41
N ASN A 115 -10.39 -5.33 -9.59
CA ASN A 115 -11.75 -5.81 -9.82
C ASN A 115 -11.96 -7.28 -9.40
N ASN A 116 -10.91 -8.09 -9.49
CA ASN A 116 -11.02 -9.53 -9.24
C ASN A 116 -9.93 -10.12 -8.34
N GLY A 117 -8.89 -9.33 -7.98
CA GLY A 117 -7.78 -9.76 -7.14
C GLY A 117 -6.73 -10.63 -7.84
N ALA A 118 -6.85 -10.87 -9.14
CA ALA A 118 -5.85 -11.64 -9.87
C ALA A 118 -4.49 -10.93 -9.87
N ILE A 119 -3.43 -11.66 -9.55
CA ILE A 119 -2.06 -11.17 -9.67
C ILE A 119 -1.63 -11.36 -11.10
N GLU A 120 -1.44 -10.26 -11.81
CA GLU A 120 -1.11 -10.24 -13.24
C GLU A 120 0.39 -10.30 -13.47
N ALA A 121 1.19 -9.72 -12.58
CA ALA A 121 2.65 -9.74 -12.65
C ALA A 121 3.29 -9.56 -11.26
N VAL A 122 4.59 -9.78 -11.20
CA VAL A 122 5.41 -9.53 -10.00
C VAL A 122 6.69 -8.83 -10.42
N ILE A 123 7.03 -7.75 -9.72
CA ILE A 123 8.30 -7.03 -9.88
C ILE A 123 9.25 -7.49 -8.78
N ASP A 124 10.49 -7.84 -9.12
CA ASP A 124 11.54 -8.15 -8.15
C ASP A 124 12.48 -6.95 -7.96
N PHE A 125 12.44 -6.35 -6.78
CA PHE A 125 13.31 -5.24 -6.37
C PHE A 125 14.53 -5.68 -5.55
N LYS A 126 14.88 -6.98 -5.54
CA LYS A 126 16.03 -7.50 -4.80
C LYS A 126 17.33 -6.72 -5.08
N ALA A 127 17.54 -6.30 -6.32
CA ALA A 127 18.72 -5.54 -6.72
C ALA A 127 18.81 -4.17 -6.02
N LEU A 128 17.71 -3.52 -5.66
CA LEU A 128 17.73 -2.22 -4.98
C LEU A 128 18.32 -2.35 -3.58
N LYS A 129 18.00 -3.43 -2.86
CA LYS A 129 18.51 -3.66 -1.51
C LYS A 129 20.04 -3.80 -1.47
N THR A 130 20.68 -4.17 -2.57
CA THR A 130 22.15 -4.24 -2.65
C THR A 130 22.82 -2.88 -2.79
N LYS A 131 22.05 -1.84 -3.13
CA LYS A 131 22.53 -0.47 -3.38
C LYS A 131 22.37 0.46 -2.17
N VAL A 132 21.74 0.01 -1.08
CA VAL A 132 21.60 0.76 0.17
C VAL A 132 22.75 0.44 1.11
N THR A 133 23.06 1.36 2.01
CA THR A 133 24.11 1.16 3.00
C THR A 133 23.72 0.05 3.98
N LYS A 134 24.59 -0.95 4.11
CA LYS A 134 24.39 -2.05 5.07
C LYS A 134 24.65 -1.58 6.49
N HIS A 135 23.70 -1.80 7.39
CA HIS A 135 23.85 -1.55 8.83
C HIS A 135 22.97 -2.51 9.62
N GLN A 136 23.20 -2.62 10.92
CA GLN A 136 22.50 -3.59 11.80
C GLN A 136 20.98 -3.42 11.83
N GLY A 137 20.47 -2.20 11.61
CA GLY A 137 19.05 -1.90 11.58
C GLY A 137 18.40 -1.96 10.20
N LEU A 138 19.13 -2.34 9.12
CA LEU A 138 18.59 -2.40 7.76
C LEU A 138 17.46 -3.43 7.67
N ASP A 139 16.28 -2.99 7.24
CA ASP A 139 15.09 -3.82 7.24
C ASP A 139 14.54 -4.04 5.81
N VAL A 140 13.28 -4.40 5.66
CA VAL A 140 12.66 -4.89 4.43
C VAL A 140 12.28 -3.77 3.46
N LEU A 141 12.10 -4.13 2.19
CA LEU A 141 11.40 -3.33 1.19
C LEU A 141 10.00 -2.97 1.72
N ASN A 142 9.69 -1.67 1.78
CA ASN A 142 8.39 -1.19 2.20
C ASN A 142 8.32 0.33 1.97
N GLY A 143 7.46 0.74 1.08
CA GLY A 143 7.26 2.13 0.68
C GLY A 143 7.37 2.32 -0.82
N MET A 144 6.25 2.73 -1.42
CA MET A 144 6.15 3.07 -2.84
C MET A 144 5.34 4.36 -3.00
N ALA A 145 5.66 5.12 -4.04
CA ALA A 145 4.85 6.25 -4.47
C ALA A 145 4.95 6.39 -5.99
N TYR A 146 3.82 6.56 -6.66
CA TYR A 146 3.77 6.70 -8.11
C TYR A 146 3.62 8.15 -8.54
N ASN A 147 4.43 8.56 -9.51
CA ASN A 147 4.26 9.85 -10.18
C ASN A 147 3.60 9.62 -11.55
N PRO A 148 2.31 9.96 -11.72
CA PRO A 148 1.60 9.74 -12.98
C PRO A 148 2.08 10.64 -14.13
N GLN A 149 2.69 11.80 -13.82
CA GLN A 149 3.21 12.70 -14.86
C GLN A 149 4.47 12.14 -15.51
N THR A 150 5.38 11.58 -14.74
CA THR A 150 6.65 11.00 -15.24
C THR A 150 6.54 9.51 -15.53
N LYS A 151 5.46 8.87 -15.08
CA LYS A 151 5.26 7.41 -15.07
C LYS A 151 6.43 6.67 -14.42
N THR A 152 6.85 7.19 -13.28
CA THR A 152 7.92 6.60 -12.48
C THR A 152 7.40 6.19 -11.11
N LEU A 153 7.96 5.13 -10.56
CA LEU A 153 7.69 4.63 -9.23
C LEU A 153 8.88 4.95 -8.32
N PHE A 154 8.61 5.61 -7.21
CA PHE A 154 9.57 5.76 -6.13
C PHE A 154 9.48 4.57 -5.20
N VAL A 155 10.62 3.99 -4.84
CA VAL A 155 10.70 2.76 -4.04
C VAL A 155 11.73 2.92 -2.95
N THR A 156 11.38 2.54 -1.73
CA THR A 156 12.28 2.54 -0.58
C THR A 156 12.04 1.31 0.31
N GLY A 157 12.68 1.28 1.46
CA GLY A 157 12.48 0.26 2.48
C GLY A 157 12.64 0.81 3.89
N LYS A 158 12.20 0.02 4.86
CA LYS A 158 12.32 0.40 6.28
C LYS A 158 13.79 0.58 6.65
N ARG A 159 14.13 1.77 7.14
CA ARG A 159 15.48 2.20 7.51
C ARG A 159 16.50 2.18 6.37
N TRP A 160 16.02 2.29 5.12
CA TRP A 160 16.89 2.52 3.99
C TRP A 160 17.36 3.98 3.96
N ASP A 161 18.59 4.20 3.53
CA ASP A 161 19.19 5.53 3.33
C ASP A 161 18.96 6.08 1.92
N LYS A 162 18.17 5.36 1.09
CA LYS A 162 17.92 5.72 -0.31
C LYS A 162 16.47 5.54 -0.69
N LEU A 163 16.01 6.49 -1.49
CA LEU A 163 14.80 6.42 -2.28
C LEU A 163 15.23 6.23 -3.76
N PHE A 164 14.67 5.22 -4.42
CA PHE A 164 14.96 4.92 -5.81
C PHE A 164 13.81 5.37 -6.68
N GLU A 165 14.10 6.14 -7.73
CA GLU A 165 13.16 6.38 -8.82
C GLU A 165 13.41 5.32 -9.90
N VAL A 166 12.37 4.59 -10.26
CA VAL A 166 12.43 3.50 -11.24
C VAL A 166 11.32 3.64 -12.27
N ARG A 167 11.59 3.19 -13.49
CA ARG A 167 10.57 3.04 -14.53
C ARG A 167 10.31 1.56 -14.74
N ILE A 168 9.04 1.16 -14.73
CA ILE A 168 8.63 -0.18 -15.07
C ILE A 168 8.56 -0.26 -16.59
N ILE A 169 9.26 -1.22 -17.15
CA ILE A 169 9.29 -1.51 -18.59
C ILE A 169 8.68 -2.89 -18.77
N GLU A 170 7.60 -2.97 -19.52
CA GLU A 170 7.02 -4.23 -19.94
C GLU A 170 7.89 -4.79 -21.10
N ASN A 171 8.30 -6.03 -21.00
CA ASN A 171 9.08 -6.75 -22.02
C ASN A 171 8.15 -7.58 -22.89
#